data_e759cd8229cafa3cfdf639f6ef912221
#
_entry.id   e759cd8229cafa3cfdf639f6ef912221
#
_cell.length_a   1.000
_cell.length_b   1.000
_cell.length_c   1.000
_cell.angle_alpha   90.00
_cell.angle_beta   90.00
_cell.angle_gamma   90.00
#
_symmetry.space_group_name_H-M   'P 1'
#
loop_
_entity.id
_entity.type
_entity.pdbx_description
1 polymer ?
#
loop_
_entity_poly.entity_id
_entity_poly.type
_entity_poly.pdbx_seq_one_letter_code
_entity_poly.pdbx_strand_id
1 'polypeptide(L)'
;MVFQLIIMFYFIIIVFSTGWVGMKIWVDADACPRVIKDILFRAAERVRVETILVANQPLQTPPSRYISSVQVSAGFDVADNEIVQRLVAGDLVITADIPLASEVIDKEAHALNPRGEFYTPENIRQRLGMRDFMEELRGSGVMTGGPASLNQRDRQNFANELDRFLTRYVLK
;
A
#
# COMPACT_ATOMS: atom_id res chain seq x y z
N MET A 1 26.56 27.34 -29.02
CA MET A 1 25.84 26.17 -29.51
C MET A 1 26.26 24.86 -28.81
N VAL A 2 27.54 24.67 -28.49
CA VAL A 2 28.04 23.45 -27.81
C VAL A 2 27.59 23.34 -26.33
N PHE A 3 27.47 24.47 -25.62
CA PHE A 3 27.07 24.51 -24.22
C PHE A 3 25.61 24.07 -23.98
N GLN A 4 24.74 24.34 -24.94
CA GLN A 4 23.31 23.98 -24.86
C GLN A 4 23.07 22.48 -25.09
N LEU A 5 23.91 21.86 -25.92
CA LEU A 5 23.90 20.41 -26.14
C LEU A 5 24.44 19.64 -24.93
N ILE A 6 25.44 20.18 -24.23
CA ILE A 6 26.00 19.54 -23.00
C ILE A 6 24.99 19.57 -21.85
N ILE A 7 24.27 20.69 -21.69
CA ILE A 7 23.21 20.78 -20.65
C ILE A 7 22.04 19.82 -20.97
N MET A 8 21.64 19.72 -22.23
CA MET A 8 20.62 18.77 -22.67
C MET A 8 21.07 17.30 -22.48
N PHE A 9 22.34 17.00 -22.78
CA PHE A 9 22.89 15.66 -22.52
C PHE A 9 23.02 15.34 -21.02
N TYR A 10 23.41 16.31 -20.19
CA TYR A 10 23.43 16.16 -18.73
C TYR A 10 22.04 16.02 -18.16
N PHE A 11 21.04 16.74 -18.70
CA PHE A 11 19.64 16.60 -18.29
C PHE A 11 19.08 15.23 -18.70
N ILE A 12 19.42 14.72 -19.88
CA ILE A 12 19.02 13.38 -20.33
C ILE A 12 19.73 12.29 -19.54
N ILE A 13 21.02 12.44 -19.18
CA ILE A 13 21.75 11.47 -18.36
C ILE A 13 21.25 11.48 -16.92
N ILE A 14 20.88 12.64 -16.35
CA ILE A 14 20.29 12.72 -15.01
C ILE A 14 18.88 12.11 -15.00
N VAL A 15 18.09 12.31 -16.03
CA VAL A 15 16.75 11.68 -16.16
C VAL A 15 16.85 10.18 -16.43
N PHE A 16 17.94 9.69 -17.08
CA PHE A 16 18.17 8.26 -17.28
C PHE A 16 18.92 7.58 -16.13
N SER A 17 19.65 8.32 -15.27
CA SER A 17 20.34 7.76 -14.11
C SER A 17 19.54 7.90 -12.79
N THR A 18 18.59 8.80 -12.70
CA THR A 18 17.47 8.67 -11.77
C THR A 18 16.52 7.70 -12.43
N GLY A 19 16.75 6.38 -12.23
CA GLY A 19 15.75 5.40 -12.58
C GLY A 19 14.40 5.94 -12.11
N TRP A 20 13.45 6.01 -13.01
CA TRP A 20 12.08 6.29 -12.65
C TRP A 20 11.73 5.32 -11.52
N VAL A 21 11.80 5.78 -10.31
CA VAL A 21 11.26 5.04 -9.16
C VAL A 21 9.76 5.17 -9.35
N GLY A 22 9.24 4.34 -10.23
CA GLY A 22 7.80 4.24 -10.44
C GLY A 22 7.19 3.96 -9.08
N MET A 23 6.06 4.57 -8.79
CA MET A 23 5.25 4.26 -7.62
C MET A 23 5.16 2.74 -7.43
N LYS A 24 5.33 2.28 -6.19
CA LYS A 24 5.18 0.87 -5.81
C LYS A 24 3.90 0.67 -5.01
N ILE A 25 3.40 -0.56 -5.06
CA ILE A 25 2.32 -0.99 -4.17
C ILE A 25 2.91 -1.92 -3.11
N TRP A 26 2.80 -1.53 -1.86
CA TRP A 26 3.14 -2.35 -0.70
C TRP A 26 1.88 -2.99 -0.13
N VAL A 27 1.96 -4.24 0.23
CA VAL A 27 0.81 -4.97 0.76
C VAL A 27 1.18 -5.58 2.11
N ASP A 28 0.49 -5.17 3.17
CA ASP A 28 0.46 -5.87 4.45
C ASP A 28 -0.30 -7.20 4.23
N ALA A 29 0.45 -8.24 3.90
CA ALA A 29 -0.11 -9.41 3.26
C ALA A 29 -0.67 -10.44 4.25
N ASP A 30 -0.27 -10.39 5.53
CA ASP A 30 -0.81 -11.27 6.56
C ASP A 30 -2.27 -10.92 6.87
N ALA A 31 -2.61 -9.63 6.87
CA ALA A 31 -3.97 -9.14 7.10
C ALA A 31 -4.79 -8.97 5.81
N CYS A 32 -4.16 -9.03 4.62
CA CYS A 32 -4.86 -8.80 3.36
C CYS A 32 -5.63 -10.03 2.89
N PRO A 33 -6.96 -9.95 2.68
CA PRO A 33 -7.77 -11.05 2.19
C PRO A 33 -7.32 -11.54 0.80
N ARG A 34 -7.38 -12.87 0.57
CA ARG A 34 -6.96 -13.48 -0.70
C ARG A 34 -7.63 -12.84 -1.91
N VAL A 35 -8.94 -12.58 -1.83
CA VAL A 35 -9.70 -11.98 -2.94
C VAL A 35 -9.22 -10.57 -3.30
N ILE A 36 -8.66 -9.83 -2.35
CA ILE A 36 -8.03 -8.52 -2.58
C ILE A 36 -6.66 -8.68 -3.22
N LYS A 37 -5.86 -9.65 -2.77
CA LYS A 37 -4.58 -10.01 -3.42
C LYS A 37 -4.79 -10.39 -4.88
N ASP A 38 -5.85 -11.15 -5.22
CA ASP A 38 -6.16 -11.51 -6.60
C ASP A 38 -6.52 -10.29 -7.47
N ILE A 39 -7.16 -9.26 -6.90
CA ILE A 39 -7.42 -7.99 -7.60
C ILE A 39 -6.10 -7.23 -7.83
N LEU A 40 -5.26 -7.15 -6.81
CA LEU A 40 -3.94 -6.50 -6.87
C LEU A 40 -3.05 -7.15 -7.92
N PHE A 41 -2.99 -8.49 -7.99
CA PHE A 41 -2.18 -9.20 -8.96
C PHE A 41 -2.60 -8.89 -10.39
N ARG A 42 -3.89 -8.88 -10.68
CA ARG A 42 -4.40 -8.49 -12.00
C ARG A 42 -4.11 -7.03 -12.34
N ALA A 43 -4.22 -6.14 -11.36
CA ALA A 43 -3.90 -4.73 -11.55
C ALA A 43 -2.39 -4.53 -11.81
N ALA A 44 -1.52 -5.18 -11.02
CA ALA A 44 -0.07 -5.13 -11.17
C ALA A 44 0.39 -5.52 -12.57
N GLU A 45 -0.15 -6.63 -13.11
CA GLU A 45 0.15 -7.08 -14.47
C GLU A 45 -0.38 -6.11 -15.54
N ARG A 46 -1.60 -5.63 -15.38
CA ARG A 46 -2.25 -4.75 -16.36
C ARG A 46 -1.52 -3.41 -16.51
N VAL A 47 -1.11 -2.79 -15.40
CA VAL A 47 -0.49 -1.46 -15.41
C VAL A 47 1.03 -1.51 -15.23
N ARG A 48 1.60 -2.72 -15.07
CA ARG A 48 3.05 -2.95 -14.93
C ARG A 48 3.65 -2.23 -13.73
N VAL A 49 2.95 -2.22 -12.60
CA VAL A 49 3.39 -1.61 -11.34
C VAL A 49 3.98 -2.65 -10.42
N GLU A 50 5.13 -2.34 -9.81
CA GLU A 50 5.77 -3.20 -8.84
C GLU A 50 4.89 -3.32 -7.59
N THR A 51 4.52 -4.56 -7.24
CA THR A 51 3.66 -4.88 -6.09
C THR A 51 4.40 -5.85 -5.18
N ILE A 52 4.66 -5.42 -3.96
CA ILE A 52 5.49 -6.11 -2.98
C ILE A 52 4.62 -6.53 -1.80
N LEU A 53 4.51 -7.83 -1.58
CA LEU A 53 3.77 -8.39 -0.46
C LEU A 53 4.74 -8.61 0.71
N VAL A 54 4.47 -8.00 1.85
CA VAL A 54 5.26 -8.21 3.07
C VAL A 54 4.47 -9.08 4.03
N ALA A 55 5.07 -10.15 4.53
CA ALA A 55 4.42 -11.12 5.43
C ALA A 55 5.41 -11.81 6.36
N ASN A 56 4.90 -12.28 7.49
CA ASN A 56 5.66 -13.08 8.45
C ASN A 56 5.84 -14.54 7.98
N GLN A 57 5.01 -15.00 7.05
CA GLN A 57 5.04 -16.36 6.53
C GLN A 57 5.35 -16.38 5.03
N PRO A 58 5.91 -17.49 4.52
CA PRO A 58 6.14 -17.65 3.09
C PRO A 58 4.84 -17.49 2.31
N LEU A 59 4.82 -16.60 1.33
CA LEU A 59 3.70 -16.39 0.44
C LEU A 59 3.97 -16.95 -0.94
N GLN A 60 3.02 -17.68 -1.49
CA GLN A 60 3.04 -18.03 -2.90
C GLN A 60 2.48 -16.86 -3.72
N THR A 61 3.32 -16.31 -4.57
CA THR A 61 2.93 -15.30 -5.55
C THR A 61 2.88 -15.90 -6.96
N PRO A 62 2.05 -15.39 -7.85
CA PRO A 62 2.09 -15.82 -9.25
C PRO A 62 3.46 -15.48 -9.86
N PRO A 63 3.96 -16.26 -10.84
CA PRO A 63 5.17 -15.93 -11.56
C PRO A 63 4.98 -14.63 -12.35
N SER A 64 5.62 -13.56 -11.90
CA SER A 64 5.49 -12.22 -12.45
C SER A 64 6.75 -11.41 -12.20
N ARG A 65 7.07 -10.51 -13.13
CA ARG A 65 8.13 -9.51 -12.92
C ARG A 65 7.68 -8.32 -12.07
N TYR A 66 6.38 -8.18 -11.87
CA TYR A 66 5.76 -7.06 -11.17
C TYR A 66 5.28 -7.42 -9.76
N ILE A 67 5.31 -8.70 -9.39
CA ILE A 67 4.81 -9.19 -8.11
C ILE A 67 5.92 -9.94 -7.40
N SER A 68 6.23 -9.49 -6.20
CA SER A 68 7.23 -10.12 -5.35
C SER A 68 6.73 -10.22 -3.92
N SER A 69 7.40 -11.04 -3.11
CA SER A 69 7.13 -11.13 -1.68
C SER A 69 8.43 -10.96 -0.88
N VAL A 70 8.31 -10.29 0.25
CA VAL A 70 9.34 -10.14 1.26
C VAL A 70 8.85 -10.86 2.50
N GLN A 71 9.59 -11.89 2.90
CA GLN A 71 9.32 -12.56 4.17
C GLN A 71 10.13 -11.87 5.26
N VAL A 72 9.45 -11.51 6.35
CA VAL A 72 10.05 -10.94 7.56
C VAL A 72 9.96 -11.94 8.71
N SER A 73 10.73 -11.72 9.77
CA SER A 73 10.63 -12.54 10.98
C SER A 73 9.26 -12.35 11.65
N ALA A 74 8.81 -13.39 12.35
CA ALA A 74 7.63 -13.27 13.19
C ALA A 74 7.88 -12.27 14.31
N GLY A 75 6.91 -11.38 14.55
CA GLY A 75 6.99 -10.37 15.60
C GLY A 75 5.93 -9.30 15.41
N PHE A 76 5.61 -8.60 16.47
CA PHE A 76 4.67 -7.48 16.44
C PHE A 76 5.28 -6.35 15.63
N ASP A 77 4.53 -5.77 14.72
CA ASP A 77 4.91 -4.64 13.85
C ASP A 77 6.14 -4.86 12.94
N VAL A 78 6.69 -6.08 12.82
CA VAL A 78 7.90 -6.31 11.97
C VAL A 78 7.59 -6.07 10.50
N ALA A 79 6.45 -6.55 10.02
CA ALA A 79 6.01 -6.33 8.64
C ALA A 79 5.70 -4.84 8.39
N ASP A 80 5.05 -4.18 9.33
CA ASP A 80 4.73 -2.76 9.26
C ASP A 80 6.00 -1.91 9.20
N ASN A 81 6.95 -2.17 10.09
CA ASN A 81 8.25 -1.49 10.09
C ASN A 81 9.01 -1.68 8.78
N GLU A 82 8.99 -2.88 8.19
CA GLU A 82 9.62 -3.16 6.91
C GLU A 82 8.99 -2.33 5.80
N ILE A 83 7.66 -2.24 5.75
CA ILE A 83 6.93 -1.39 4.81
C ILE A 83 7.34 0.07 5.02
N VAL A 84 7.24 0.59 6.25
CA VAL A 84 7.52 1.99 6.57
C VAL A 84 8.98 2.38 6.27
N GLN A 85 9.94 1.48 6.45
CA GLN A 85 11.34 1.75 6.14
C GLN A 85 11.62 1.85 4.65
N ARG A 86 10.90 1.10 3.83
CA ARG A 86 11.15 1.01 2.38
C ARG A 86 10.28 1.89 1.51
N LEU A 87 9.09 2.27 1.99
CA LEU A 87 8.17 3.09 1.21
C LEU A 87 8.74 4.49 0.98
N VAL A 88 8.40 5.06 -0.15
CA VAL A 88 8.73 6.44 -0.51
C VAL A 88 7.46 7.25 -0.77
N ALA A 89 7.56 8.58 -0.73
CA ALA A 89 6.45 9.46 -1.02
C ALA A 89 5.80 9.12 -2.38
N GLY A 90 4.48 9.06 -2.41
CA GLY A 90 3.71 8.68 -3.59
C GLY A 90 3.44 7.18 -3.76
N ASP A 91 4.08 6.29 -2.98
CA ASP A 91 3.76 4.86 -2.96
C ASP A 91 2.34 4.61 -2.44
N LEU A 92 1.78 3.44 -2.78
CA LEU A 92 0.50 2.97 -2.28
C LEU A 92 0.71 1.81 -1.31
N VAL A 93 0.14 1.89 -0.12
CA VAL A 93 0.12 0.79 0.87
C VAL A 93 -1.30 0.24 1.00
N ILE A 94 -1.44 -1.08 0.92
CA ILE A 94 -2.70 -1.78 1.15
C ILE A 94 -2.66 -2.38 2.55
N THR A 95 -3.45 -1.80 3.45
CA THR A 95 -3.54 -2.27 4.84
C THR A 95 -4.88 -1.95 5.48
N ALA A 96 -5.31 -2.77 6.44
CA ALA A 96 -6.41 -2.48 7.35
C ALA A 96 -5.91 -1.94 8.71
N ASP A 97 -4.60 -1.96 8.93
CA ASP A 97 -3.99 -1.45 10.16
C ASP A 97 -3.97 0.08 10.16
N ILE A 98 -4.62 0.68 11.17
CA ILE A 98 -4.78 2.14 11.25
C ILE A 98 -3.47 2.83 11.69
N PRO A 99 -2.72 2.32 12.67
CA PRO A 99 -1.37 2.80 12.97
C PRO A 99 -0.44 2.82 11.76
N LEU A 100 -0.31 1.71 11.04
CA LEU A 100 0.48 1.65 9.82
C LEU A 100 0.00 2.68 8.78
N ALA A 101 -1.30 2.79 8.56
CA ALA A 101 -1.86 3.78 7.64
C ALA A 101 -1.51 5.23 8.04
N SER A 102 -1.44 5.52 9.34
CA SER A 102 -1.02 6.85 9.83
C SER A 102 0.43 7.14 9.48
N GLU A 103 1.34 6.19 9.73
CA GLU A 103 2.76 6.36 9.39
C GLU A 103 2.99 6.50 7.87
N VAL A 104 2.20 5.79 7.07
CA VAL A 104 2.21 5.89 5.61
C VAL A 104 1.84 7.31 5.15
N ILE A 105 0.78 7.88 5.73
CA ILE A 105 0.32 9.24 5.42
C ILE A 105 1.38 10.27 5.84
N ASP A 106 1.99 10.12 7.01
CA ASP A 106 3.04 11.01 7.51
C ASP A 106 4.28 11.02 6.59
N LYS A 107 4.48 9.97 5.80
CA LYS A 107 5.52 9.87 4.76
C LYS A 107 5.08 10.33 3.37
N GLU A 108 3.94 11.02 3.27
CA GLU A 108 3.39 11.49 1.99
C GLU A 108 3.10 10.36 0.98
N ALA A 109 2.88 9.15 1.47
CA ALA A 109 2.42 8.00 0.71
C ALA A 109 0.90 7.81 0.88
N HIS A 110 0.33 6.87 0.15
CA HIS A 110 -1.11 6.64 0.14
C HIS A 110 -1.45 5.32 0.82
N ALA A 111 -2.52 5.29 1.62
CA ALA A 111 -3.00 4.07 2.25
C ALA A 111 -4.45 3.78 1.85
N LEU A 112 -4.70 2.55 1.36
CA LEU A 112 -6.01 2.07 0.93
C LEU A 112 -6.35 0.79 1.71
N ASN A 113 -7.53 0.77 2.34
CA ASN A 113 -7.97 -0.43 3.03
C ASN A 113 -8.60 -1.47 2.08
N PRO A 114 -8.70 -2.74 2.47
CA PRO A 114 -9.29 -3.80 1.66
C PRO A 114 -10.78 -3.62 1.31
N ARG A 115 -11.47 -2.64 1.91
CA ARG A 115 -12.86 -2.28 1.59
C ARG A 115 -12.98 -1.17 0.55
N GLY A 116 -11.85 -0.65 0.07
CA GLY A 116 -11.82 0.41 -0.94
C GLY A 116 -11.98 1.81 -0.37
N GLU A 117 -11.54 2.05 0.86
CA GLU A 117 -11.54 3.39 1.44
C GLU A 117 -10.09 3.86 1.64
N PHE A 118 -9.78 5.05 1.15
CA PHE A 118 -8.50 5.71 1.41
C PHE A 118 -8.47 6.27 2.83
N TYR A 119 -7.34 6.07 3.49
CA TYR A 119 -6.99 6.87 4.65
C TYR A 119 -6.45 8.22 4.17
N THR A 120 -6.87 9.28 4.84
CA THR A 120 -6.45 10.65 4.53
C THR A 120 -6.04 11.38 5.81
N PRO A 121 -5.27 12.48 5.72
CA PRO A 121 -4.93 13.29 6.89
C PRO A 121 -6.15 13.75 7.70
N GLU A 122 -7.30 13.93 7.01
CA GLU A 122 -8.53 14.38 7.64
C GLU A 122 -9.23 13.26 8.43
N ASN A 123 -9.23 12.00 7.91
CA ASN A 123 -9.97 10.91 8.53
C ASN A 123 -9.13 10.03 9.46
N ILE A 124 -7.80 10.03 9.32
CA ILE A 124 -6.93 9.11 10.06
C ILE A 124 -6.99 9.34 11.58
N ARG A 125 -7.05 10.60 12.01
CA ARG A 125 -7.11 10.94 13.44
C ARG A 125 -8.37 10.42 14.10
N GLN A 126 -9.51 10.56 13.42
CA GLN A 126 -10.79 10.04 13.91
C GLN A 126 -10.76 8.50 13.99
N ARG A 127 -10.14 7.84 13.00
CA ARG A 127 -10.00 6.38 12.98
C ARG A 127 -9.08 5.86 14.08
N LEU A 128 -7.97 6.55 14.34
CA LEU A 128 -7.09 6.24 15.48
C LEU A 128 -7.85 6.37 16.80
N GLY A 129 -8.52 7.48 17.05
CA GLY A 129 -9.30 7.68 18.27
C GLY A 129 -10.41 6.64 18.46
N MET A 130 -11.09 6.24 17.38
CA MET A 130 -12.10 5.18 17.44
C MET A 130 -11.46 3.80 17.73
N ARG A 131 -10.31 3.50 17.12
CA ARG A 131 -9.55 2.27 17.40
C ARG A 131 -9.17 2.20 18.88
N ASP A 132 -8.56 3.24 19.42
CA ASP A 132 -8.11 3.29 20.80
C ASP A 132 -9.29 3.16 21.77
N PHE A 133 -10.39 3.84 21.51
CA PHE A 133 -11.63 3.69 22.28
C PHE A 133 -12.19 2.27 22.28
N MET A 134 -12.21 1.62 21.10
CA MET A 134 -12.67 0.23 20.99
C MET A 134 -11.72 -0.75 21.67
N GLU A 135 -10.43 -0.46 21.71
CA GLU A 135 -9.43 -1.26 22.41
C GLU A 135 -9.59 -1.14 23.94
N GLU A 136 -9.82 0.07 24.43
CA GLU A 136 -10.14 0.32 25.86
C GLU A 136 -11.42 -0.41 26.29
N LEU A 137 -12.47 -0.37 25.48
CA LEU A 137 -13.71 -1.11 25.73
C LEU A 137 -13.47 -2.63 25.81
N ARG A 138 -12.66 -3.19 24.92
CA ARG A 138 -12.31 -4.62 24.98
C ARG A 138 -11.49 -4.95 26.23
N GLY A 139 -10.56 -4.07 26.60
CA GLY A 139 -9.77 -4.19 27.83
C GLY A 139 -10.63 -4.15 29.10
N SER A 140 -11.75 -3.44 29.09
CA SER A 140 -12.72 -3.42 30.19
C SER A 140 -13.72 -4.58 30.18
N GLY A 141 -13.58 -5.56 29.26
CA GLY A 141 -14.41 -6.75 29.18
C GLY A 141 -15.70 -6.57 28.36
N VAL A 142 -15.88 -5.46 27.69
CA VAL A 142 -17.02 -5.26 26.78
C VAL A 142 -16.78 -6.06 25.49
N MET A 143 -17.72 -6.94 25.16
CA MET A 143 -17.71 -7.70 23.90
C MET A 143 -18.01 -6.76 22.73
N THR A 144 -16.96 -6.24 22.10
CA THR A 144 -17.09 -5.52 20.84
C THR A 144 -17.01 -6.54 19.70
N GLY A 145 -18.02 -6.62 18.84
CA GLY A 145 -17.98 -7.50 17.68
C GLY A 145 -16.75 -7.19 16.80
N GLY A 146 -16.15 -8.21 16.19
CA GLY A 146 -15.12 -8.04 15.19
C GLY A 146 -15.64 -7.36 13.91
N PRO A 147 -14.76 -6.90 13.01
CA PRO A 147 -15.19 -6.32 11.75
C PRO A 147 -15.98 -7.35 10.94
N ALA A 148 -17.05 -6.89 10.28
CA ALA A 148 -17.84 -7.74 9.38
C ALA A 148 -16.97 -8.36 8.30
N SER A 149 -17.31 -9.57 7.83
CA SER A 149 -16.62 -10.20 6.70
C SER A 149 -16.70 -9.35 5.43
N LEU A 150 -15.69 -9.45 4.59
CA LEU A 150 -15.61 -8.72 3.33
C LEU A 150 -16.71 -9.20 2.37
N ASN A 151 -17.55 -8.29 1.91
CA ASN A 151 -18.65 -8.59 0.99
C ASN A 151 -18.32 -8.24 -0.47
N GLN A 152 -19.23 -8.51 -1.39
CA GLN A 152 -19.03 -8.24 -2.82
C GLN A 152 -18.93 -6.74 -3.12
N ARG A 153 -19.66 -5.90 -2.40
CA ARG A 153 -19.61 -4.43 -2.55
C ARG A 153 -18.24 -3.89 -2.13
N ASP A 154 -17.69 -4.39 -1.04
CA ASP A 154 -16.34 -4.00 -0.58
C ASP A 154 -15.29 -4.32 -1.65
N ARG A 155 -15.35 -5.52 -2.25
CA ARG A 155 -14.44 -5.95 -3.32
C ARG A 155 -14.55 -5.06 -4.56
N GLN A 156 -15.78 -4.69 -4.94
CA GLN A 156 -16.01 -3.81 -6.08
C GLN A 156 -15.51 -2.39 -5.79
N ASN A 157 -15.76 -1.86 -4.58
CA ASN A 157 -15.24 -0.56 -4.16
C ASN A 157 -13.72 -0.55 -4.21
N PHE A 158 -13.07 -1.58 -3.65
CA PHE A 158 -11.62 -1.69 -3.68
C PHE A 158 -11.07 -1.69 -5.12
N ALA A 159 -11.65 -2.50 -6.01
CA ALA A 159 -11.24 -2.56 -7.40
C ALA A 159 -11.39 -1.20 -8.10
N ASN A 160 -12.50 -0.50 -7.87
CA ASN A 160 -12.78 0.80 -8.47
C ASN A 160 -11.80 1.88 -7.98
N GLU A 161 -11.56 1.94 -6.66
CA GLU A 161 -10.66 2.94 -6.09
C GLU A 161 -9.20 2.68 -6.46
N LEU A 162 -8.78 1.41 -6.48
CA LEU A 162 -7.46 1.03 -6.98
C LEU A 162 -7.28 1.43 -8.45
N ASP A 163 -8.27 1.18 -9.29
CA ASP A 163 -8.22 1.52 -10.71
C ASP A 163 -8.15 3.03 -10.94
N ARG A 164 -8.96 3.81 -10.22
CA ARG A 164 -8.90 5.27 -10.26
C ARG A 164 -7.53 5.81 -9.84
N PHE A 165 -6.99 5.25 -8.77
CA PHE A 165 -5.68 5.65 -8.27
C PHE A 165 -4.59 5.34 -9.30
N LEU A 166 -4.51 4.12 -9.80
CA LEU A 166 -3.51 3.71 -10.77
C LEU A 166 -3.59 4.49 -12.07
N THR A 167 -4.80 4.80 -12.54
CA THR A 167 -4.99 5.64 -13.74
C THR A 167 -4.39 7.04 -13.56
N ARG A 168 -4.45 7.62 -12.37
CA ARG A 168 -3.90 8.95 -12.10
C ARG A 168 -2.39 8.98 -11.96
N TYR A 169 -1.81 7.93 -11.39
CA TYR A 169 -0.41 7.94 -10.94
C TYR A 169 0.54 7.16 -11.84
N VAL A 170 0.06 6.12 -12.54
CA VAL A 170 0.91 5.25 -13.36
C VAL A 170 0.80 5.57 -14.85
N LEU A 171 -0.32 6.13 -15.30
CA LEU A 171 -0.57 6.43 -16.72
C LEU A 171 -0.28 7.91 -17.08
N LYS A 172 0.34 8.67 -16.16
CA LYS A 172 0.91 9.99 -16.43
C LYS A 172 2.38 9.85 -16.78
#